data_132f726e3b7ecd81c7f80e4ba59311b9
#
_entry.id   132f726e3b7ecd81c7f80e4ba59311b9
#
_cell.length_a   1.000
_cell.length_b   1.000
_cell.length_c   1.000
_cell.angle_alpha   90.00
_cell.angle_beta   90.00
_cell.angle_gamma   90.00
#
_symmetry.space_group_name_H-M   'P 1'
#
loop_
_entity.id
_entity.type
_entity.pdbx_description
1 polymer ?
#
loop_
_entity_poly.entity_id
_entity_poly.type
_entity_poly.pdbx_seq_one_letter_code
_entity_poly.pdbx_strand_id
1 'polypeptide(L)'
;MGWVSYLIILLIVVAVVSILLYFFQERFLFHPEKLPKDFQFQYENQQVDEYNLELEDGVIINGLHFKTERPKGLVYYLKGNSKSIKGWGKFAVDFTLHGYDVIMIDYRGFGKSTGKLSQDSMKKDALYVYDRLKEKVREEHIIVYGRSLGTGLATKVASMNEPKALVLACPYFSMSKNVKRYLPLIPLGLVMRYRMPTYKWMKYVDCPINIIHGTNDKVIRFSSSLRLSKLKPDSTKLYPIIGGGHKDLHNFESYHRALGEILTSKRRAEVDRENTSIDFIRTKKKKK
;
A
#
# COMPACT_ATOMS: atom_id res chain seq x y z
N MET A 1 -35.66 -35.32 8.30
CA MET A 1 -34.31 -35.02 8.80
C MET A 1 -34.46 -34.29 10.13
N GLY A 2 -33.82 -34.78 11.20
CA GLY A 2 -33.82 -34.10 12.50
C GLY A 2 -32.87 -32.88 12.50
N TRP A 3 -33.03 -31.96 13.46
CA TRP A 3 -32.18 -30.77 13.63
C TRP A 3 -30.68 -31.10 13.71
N VAL A 4 -30.31 -32.28 14.21
CA VAL A 4 -28.93 -32.79 14.28
C VAL A 4 -28.33 -32.95 12.88
N SER A 5 -29.12 -33.46 11.91
CA SER A 5 -28.65 -33.60 10.52
C SER A 5 -28.34 -32.26 9.89
N TYR A 6 -29.14 -31.21 10.12
CA TYR A 6 -28.86 -29.85 9.62
C TYR A 6 -27.61 -29.25 10.27
N LEU A 7 -27.37 -29.49 11.55
CA LEU A 7 -26.17 -29.05 12.24
C LEU A 7 -24.91 -29.71 11.64
N ILE A 8 -24.96 -31.03 11.41
CA ILE A 8 -23.86 -31.77 10.79
C ILE A 8 -23.55 -31.21 9.39
N ILE A 9 -24.57 -31.00 8.58
CA ILE A 9 -24.43 -30.43 7.23
C ILE A 9 -23.75 -29.04 7.31
N LEU A 10 -24.23 -28.19 8.22
CA LEU A 10 -23.64 -26.85 8.42
C LEU A 10 -22.14 -26.93 8.79
N LEU A 11 -21.78 -27.81 9.72
CA LEU A 11 -20.38 -28.01 10.13
C LEU A 11 -19.53 -28.51 8.97
N ILE A 12 -20.05 -29.46 8.16
CA ILE A 12 -19.33 -29.93 6.95
C ILE A 12 -19.11 -28.77 5.96
N VAL A 13 -20.16 -27.98 5.69
CA VAL A 13 -20.06 -26.83 4.79
C VAL A 13 -19.02 -25.83 5.30
N VAL A 14 -19.04 -25.48 6.58
CA VAL A 14 -18.06 -24.58 7.19
C VAL A 14 -16.64 -25.14 7.06
N ALA A 15 -16.45 -26.45 7.29
CA ALA A 15 -15.16 -27.11 7.15
C ALA A 15 -14.66 -27.07 5.69
N VAL A 16 -15.50 -27.44 4.73
CA VAL A 16 -15.16 -27.42 3.30
C VAL A 16 -14.80 -26.02 2.83
N VAL A 17 -15.63 -25.00 3.16
CA VAL A 17 -15.35 -23.60 2.80
C VAL A 17 -14.06 -23.11 3.46
N SER A 18 -13.78 -23.53 4.70
CA SER A 18 -12.54 -23.18 5.40
C SER A 18 -11.30 -23.76 4.69
N ILE A 19 -11.38 -25.02 4.26
CA ILE A 19 -10.32 -25.71 3.51
C ILE A 19 -10.09 -25.01 2.15
N LEU A 20 -11.16 -24.76 1.40
CA LEU A 20 -11.07 -24.06 0.11
C LEU A 20 -10.49 -22.66 0.27
N LEU A 21 -10.93 -21.92 1.28
CA LEU A 21 -10.40 -20.60 1.57
C LEU A 21 -8.90 -20.67 1.95
N TYR A 22 -8.48 -21.64 2.74
CA TYR A 22 -7.07 -21.81 3.12
C TYR A 22 -6.17 -21.99 1.91
N PHE A 23 -6.55 -22.82 0.94
CA PHE A 23 -5.74 -23.11 -0.24
C PHE A 23 -5.86 -22.04 -1.35
N PHE A 24 -7.05 -21.48 -1.55
CA PHE A 24 -7.36 -20.63 -2.71
C PHE A 24 -7.53 -19.14 -2.37
N GLN A 25 -7.28 -18.71 -1.13
CA GLN A 25 -7.51 -17.32 -0.70
C GLN A 25 -6.80 -16.28 -1.56
N GLU A 26 -5.67 -16.62 -2.16
CA GLU A 26 -4.92 -15.72 -3.03
C GLU A 26 -5.74 -15.31 -4.26
N ARG A 27 -6.51 -16.23 -4.86
CA ARG A 27 -7.40 -15.95 -6.00
C ARG A 27 -8.51 -14.96 -5.64
N PHE A 28 -8.97 -14.98 -4.39
CA PHE A 28 -10.02 -14.07 -3.92
C PHE A 28 -9.48 -12.73 -3.45
N LEU A 29 -8.29 -12.73 -2.87
CA LEU A 29 -7.68 -11.53 -2.29
C LEU A 29 -6.88 -10.71 -3.30
N PHE A 30 -6.31 -11.33 -4.32
CA PHE A 30 -5.40 -10.69 -5.25
C PHE A 30 -5.81 -10.94 -6.70
N HIS A 31 -5.70 -9.89 -7.50
CA HIS A 31 -6.04 -9.93 -8.94
C HIS A 31 -4.85 -9.37 -9.73
N PRO A 32 -3.72 -10.12 -9.79
CA PRO A 32 -2.53 -9.66 -10.49
C PRO A 32 -2.77 -9.60 -12.01
N GLU A 33 -2.29 -8.52 -12.61
CA GLU A 33 -2.06 -8.43 -14.04
C GLU A 33 -0.60 -8.77 -14.30
N LYS A 34 -0.32 -9.72 -15.18
CA LYS A 34 1.02 -10.04 -15.64
C LYS A 34 1.36 -9.19 -16.85
N LEU A 35 2.59 -8.73 -16.91
CA LEU A 35 3.13 -8.00 -18.05
C LEU A 35 4.29 -8.75 -18.67
N PRO A 36 4.44 -8.73 -20.01
CA PRO A 36 5.63 -9.24 -20.65
C PRO A 36 6.86 -8.44 -20.24
N LYS A 37 8.05 -9.05 -20.29
CA LYS A 37 9.29 -8.42 -19.82
C LYS A 37 9.67 -7.18 -20.62
N ASP A 38 9.33 -7.15 -21.89
CA ASP A 38 9.59 -6.08 -22.85
C ASP A 38 8.51 -4.99 -22.85
N PHE A 39 7.48 -5.12 -22.01
CA PHE A 39 6.45 -4.09 -21.89
C PHE A 39 7.06 -2.73 -21.54
N GLN A 40 6.73 -1.68 -22.31
CA GLN A 40 7.20 -0.33 -22.08
C GLN A 40 6.14 0.50 -21.32
N PHE A 41 6.52 1.07 -20.20
CA PHE A 41 5.65 1.96 -19.43
C PHE A 41 5.66 3.36 -20.02
N GLN A 42 4.47 3.89 -20.28
CA GLN A 42 4.28 5.25 -20.79
C GLN A 42 3.14 5.91 -20.03
N TYR A 43 3.37 7.14 -19.57
CA TYR A 43 2.38 7.98 -18.90
C TYR A 43 2.44 9.39 -19.45
N GLU A 44 1.27 9.92 -19.80
CA GLU A 44 1.15 11.23 -20.38
C GLU A 44 1.68 12.31 -19.41
N ASN A 45 2.50 13.21 -19.93
CA ASN A 45 3.08 14.33 -19.17
C ASN A 45 3.83 13.94 -17.88
N GLN A 46 4.36 12.74 -17.78
CA GLN A 46 5.15 12.30 -16.64
C GLN A 46 6.48 11.70 -17.11
N GLN A 47 7.58 12.16 -16.51
CA GLN A 47 8.87 11.52 -16.66
C GLN A 47 8.91 10.29 -15.75
N VAL A 48 9.10 9.10 -16.33
CA VAL A 48 9.12 7.84 -15.61
C VAL A 48 10.31 6.99 -16.02
N ASP A 49 11.03 6.47 -15.02
CA ASP A 49 12.07 5.46 -15.20
C ASP A 49 11.61 4.13 -14.62
N GLU A 50 11.80 3.08 -15.38
CA GLU A 50 11.62 1.72 -14.90
C GLU A 50 12.90 1.20 -14.25
N TYR A 51 12.75 0.45 -13.15
CA TYR A 51 13.86 -0.22 -12.50
C TYR A 51 13.48 -1.64 -12.05
N ASN A 52 14.50 -2.49 -11.97
CA ASN A 52 14.39 -3.83 -11.45
C ASN A 52 15.33 -3.97 -10.26
N LEU A 53 14.76 -4.33 -9.12
CA LEU A 53 15.51 -4.56 -7.89
C LEU A 53 15.62 -6.07 -7.67
N GLU A 54 16.81 -6.60 -7.76
CA GLU A 54 17.09 -8.01 -7.46
C GLU A 54 17.27 -8.18 -5.94
N LEU A 55 16.49 -9.06 -5.36
CA LEU A 55 16.53 -9.41 -3.96
C LEU A 55 17.53 -10.56 -3.72
N GLU A 56 17.92 -10.77 -2.46
CA GLU A 56 18.88 -11.82 -2.05
C GLU A 56 18.45 -13.24 -2.46
N ASP A 57 17.15 -13.48 -2.61
CA ASP A 57 16.59 -14.78 -3.05
C ASP A 57 16.45 -14.87 -4.58
N GLY A 58 17.09 -13.98 -5.34
CA GLY A 58 17.04 -13.93 -6.80
C GLY A 58 15.71 -13.49 -7.39
N VAL A 59 14.77 -13.02 -6.54
CA VAL A 59 13.51 -12.46 -7.00
C VAL A 59 13.72 -11.03 -7.50
N ILE A 60 13.08 -10.71 -8.62
CA ILE A 60 13.10 -9.35 -9.20
C ILE A 60 11.82 -8.63 -8.80
N ILE A 61 11.96 -7.50 -8.16
CA ILE A 61 10.88 -6.53 -7.91
C ILE A 61 10.98 -5.42 -8.95
N ASN A 62 9.98 -5.34 -9.80
CA ASN A 62 9.86 -4.29 -10.80
C ASN A 62 9.19 -3.07 -10.19
N GLY A 63 9.70 -1.89 -10.50
CA GLY A 63 9.19 -0.63 -10.00
C GLY A 63 9.31 0.49 -11.02
N LEU A 64 8.61 1.58 -10.73
CA LEU A 64 8.62 2.83 -11.48
C LEU A 64 9.01 3.98 -10.57
N HIS A 65 9.85 4.87 -11.08
CA HIS A 65 10.20 6.13 -10.48
C HIS A 65 9.64 7.28 -11.35
N PHE A 66 8.61 7.93 -10.87
CA PHE A 66 8.07 9.14 -11.47
C PHE A 66 8.84 10.33 -10.92
N LYS A 67 9.41 11.12 -11.80
CA LYS A 67 10.35 12.19 -11.46
C LYS A 67 9.74 13.57 -11.61
N THR A 68 10.17 14.49 -10.76
CA THR A 68 9.93 15.91 -10.87
C THR A 68 11.27 16.63 -11.11
N GLU A 69 11.25 17.82 -11.69
CA GLU A 69 12.49 18.58 -11.97
C GLU A 69 13.26 18.95 -10.69
N ARG A 70 12.52 19.33 -9.64
CA ARG A 70 13.08 19.74 -8.34
C ARG A 70 12.27 19.09 -7.22
N PRO A 71 12.59 17.84 -6.85
CA PRO A 71 11.81 17.12 -5.87
C PRO A 71 11.96 17.72 -4.47
N LYS A 72 10.82 17.97 -3.81
CA LYS A 72 10.74 18.37 -2.39
C LYS A 72 10.89 17.17 -1.45
N GLY A 73 10.77 15.96 -1.97
CA GLY A 73 10.83 14.70 -1.27
C GLY A 73 10.33 13.56 -2.15
N LEU A 74 10.14 12.42 -1.52
CA LEU A 74 9.78 11.17 -2.18
C LEU A 74 8.50 10.60 -1.56
N VAL A 75 7.60 10.10 -2.40
CA VAL A 75 6.46 9.27 -1.98
C VAL A 75 6.74 7.82 -2.33
N TYR A 76 6.84 6.97 -1.33
CA TYR A 76 6.82 5.53 -1.51
C TYR A 76 5.37 5.04 -1.54
N TYR A 77 4.87 4.74 -2.73
CA TYR A 77 3.47 4.39 -2.98
C TYR A 77 3.28 2.88 -3.01
N LEU A 78 2.60 2.35 -2.01
CA LEU A 78 2.21 0.94 -1.90
C LEU A 78 0.78 0.76 -2.39
N LYS A 79 0.64 0.11 -3.54
CA LYS A 79 -0.62 -0.02 -4.30
C LYS A 79 -1.63 -0.99 -3.67
N GLY A 80 -2.84 -1.02 -4.24
CA GLY A 80 -3.88 -2.00 -3.89
C GLY A 80 -3.62 -3.40 -4.43
N ASN A 81 -4.62 -4.28 -4.27
CA ASN A 81 -4.53 -5.73 -4.50
C ASN A 81 -4.75 -6.18 -5.95
N SER A 82 -4.96 -5.27 -6.88
CA SER A 82 -5.31 -5.62 -8.26
C SER A 82 -4.37 -4.96 -9.27
N LYS A 83 -4.36 -5.49 -10.49
CA LYS A 83 -3.58 -4.99 -11.64
C LYS A 83 -2.06 -4.91 -11.33
N SER A 84 -1.30 -4.36 -12.27
CA SER A 84 0.11 -4.02 -12.13
C SER A 84 0.29 -2.51 -11.91
N ILE A 85 1.53 -2.07 -11.69
CA ILE A 85 1.87 -0.63 -11.62
C ILE A 85 1.52 0.11 -12.91
N LYS A 86 1.41 -0.59 -14.06
CA LYS A 86 0.86 -0.03 -15.30
C LYS A 86 -0.47 0.72 -15.06
N GLY A 87 -1.40 0.09 -14.33
CA GLY A 87 -2.69 0.71 -14.05
C GLY A 87 -2.68 1.69 -12.88
N TRP A 88 -1.72 1.55 -11.96
CA TRP A 88 -1.59 2.39 -10.77
C TRP A 88 -0.75 3.64 -11.00
N GLY A 89 0.20 3.60 -11.94
CA GLY A 89 1.12 4.70 -12.21
C GLY A 89 0.43 6.02 -12.55
N LYS A 90 -0.78 5.99 -13.11
CA LYS A 90 -1.58 7.20 -13.38
C LYS A 90 -1.85 8.04 -12.12
N PHE A 91 -1.82 7.44 -10.92
CA PHE A 91 -2.01 8.17 -9.67
C PHE A 91 -0.74 8.87 -9.17
N ALA A 92 0.40 8.69 -9.83
CA ALA A 92 1.62 9.41 -9.47
C ALA A 92 1.45 10.92 -9.66
N VAL A 93 0.63 11.34 -10.63
CA VAL A 93 0.34 12.75 -10.89
C VAL A 93 -0.19 13.49 -9.67
N ASP A 94 -0.96 12.82 -8.80
CA ASP A 94 -1.49 13.39 -7.56
C ASP A 94 -0.38 13.92 -6.63
N PHE A 95 0.84 13.42 -6.78
CA PHE A 95 2.01 13.77 -5.97
C PHE A 95 3.04 14.60 -6.75
N THR A 96 3.27 14.26 -8.04
CA THR A 96 4.26 14.98 -8.85
C THR A 96 3.86 16.42 -9.10
N LEU A 97 2.56 16.73 -9.19
CA LEU A 97 2.04 18.11 -9.24
C LEU A 97 2.36 18.92 -7.97
N HIS A 98 2.61 18.26 -6.85
CA HIS A 98 3.05 18.90 -5.61
C HIS A 98 4.57 18.94 -5.44
N GLY A 99 5.32 18.45 -6.44
CA GLY A 99 6.78 18.42 -6.43
C GLY A 99 7.38 17.27 -5.65
N TYR A 100 6.70 16.14 -5.54
CA TYR A 100 7.23 14.92 -4.95
C TYR A 100 7.50 13.89 -6.03
N ASP A 101 8.68 13.30 -6.01
CA ASP A 101 8.93 12.07 -6.76
C ASP A 101 8.09 10.93 -6.21
N VAL A 102 7.76 9.95 -7.06
CA VAL A 102 6.97 8.80 -6.64
C VAL A 102 7.66 7.51 -7.03
N ILE A 103 7.84 6.63 -6.06
CA ILE A 103 8.29 5.25 -6.27
C ILE A 103 7.10 4.31 -6.06
N MET A 104 6.80 3.52 -7.09
CA MET A 104 5.82 2.44 -7.04
C MET A 104 6.48 1.11 -7.36
N ILE A 105 6.05 0.04 -6.69
CA ILE A 105 6.52 -1.32 -6.98
C ILE A 105 5.36 -2.27 -7.29
N ASP A 106 5.62 -3.25 -8.10
CA ASP A 106 4.77 -4.43 -8.22
C ASP A 106 5.18 -5.49 -7.18
N TYR A 107 4.20 -6.01 -6.46
CA TYR A 107 4.44 -7.13 -5.54
C TYR A 107 4.81 -8.39 -6.32
N ARG A 108 5.45 -9.36 -5.66
CA ARG A 108 5.78 -10.66 -6.28
C ARG A 108 4.57 -11.22 -7.02
N GLY A 109 4.78 -11.63 -8.24
CA GLY A 109 3.71 -12.18 -9.07
C GLY A 109 2.80 -11.16 -9.75
N PHE A 110 3.01 -9.86 -9.58
CA PHE A 110 2.34 -8.78 -10.31
C PHE A 110 3.25 -8.18 -11.37
N GLY A 111 2.68 -7.67 -12.46
CA GLY A 111 3.40 -7.01 -13.54
C GLY A 111 4.58 -7.82 -14.05
N LYS A 112 5.76 -7.22 -13.99
CA LYS A 112 7.03 -7.86 -14.33
C LYS A 112 7.76 -8.47 -13.11
N SER A 113 7.25 -8.25 -11.88
CA SER A 113 7.85 -8.81 -10.67
C SER A 113 7.73 -10.33 -10.63
N THR A 114 8.82 -11.01 -10.24
CA THR A 114 8.91 -12.46 -10.14
C THR A 114 8.59 -12.97 -8.74
N GLY A 115 8.73 -14.28 -8.53
CA GLY A 115 8.58 -14.90 -7.23
C GLY A 115 7.14 -15.16 -6.80
N LYS A 116 7.00 -15.86 -5.66
CA LYS A 116 5.70 -16.24 -5.09
C LYS A 116 5.24 -15.24 -4.05
N LEU A 117 3.98 -14.82 -4.18
CA LEU A 117 3.34 -13.92 -3.23
C LEU A 117 3.05 -14.64 -1.90
N SER A 118 3.33 -13.96 -0.80
CA SER A 118 2.90 -14.33 0.55
C SER A 118 2.81 -13.07 1.41
N GLN A 119 2.13 -13.13 2.55
CA GLN A 119 2.10 -11.99 3.47
C GLN A 119 3.51 -11.62 3.95
N ASP A 120 4.37 -12.61 4.17
CA ASP A 120 5.72 -12.37 4.66
C ASP A 120 6.63 -11.81 3.59
N SER A 121 6.54 -12.32 2.34
CA SER A 121 7.29 -11.71 1.22
C SER A 121 6.86 -10.27 0.99
N MET A 122 5.56 -9.97 0.97
CA MET A 122 5.07 -8.60 0.81
C MET A 122 5.64 -7.63 1.85
N LYS A 123 5.69 -8.05 3.12
CA LYS A 123 6.27 -7.22 4.21
C LYS A 123 7.77 -7.06 4.05
N LYS A 124 8.50 -8.15 3.76
CA LYS A 124 9.95 -8.14 3.58
C LYS A 124 10.34 -7.27 2.39
N ASP A 125 9.67 -7.45 1.25
CA ASP A 125 9.95 -6.71 0.04
C ASP A 125 9.65 -5.20 0.22
N ALA A 126 8.53 -4.85 0.87
CA ALA A 126 8.19 -3.45 1.13
C ALA A 126 9.21 -2.77 2.07
N LEU A 127 9.70 -3.47 3.08
CA LEU A 127 10.75 -2.98 3.98
C LEU A 127 12.09 -2.87 3.25
N TYR A 128 12.48 -3.90 2.49
CA TYR A 128 13.73 -3.90 1.74
C TYR A 128 13.80 -2.74 0.73
N VAL A 129 12.71 -2.51 -0.01
CA VAL A 129 12.65 -1.35 -0.93
C VAL A 129 12.79 -0.05 -0.14
N TYR A 130 12.09 0.09 0.99
CA TYR A 130 12.19 1.28 1.82
C TYR A 130 13.62 1.51 2.34
N ASP A 131 14.33 0.46 2.74
CA ASP A 131 15.73 0.54 3.16
C ASP A 131 16.64 1.01 2.02
N ARG A 132 16.39 0.56 0.76
CA ARG A 132 17.09 1.10 -0.42
C ARG A 132 16.78 2.59 -0.68
N LEU A 133 15.55 3.03 -0.39
CA LEU A 133 15.17 4.44 -0.50
C LEU A 133 15.91 5.31 0.52
N LYS A 134 16.05 4.85 1.76
CA LYS A 134 16.78 5.56 2.81
C LYS A 134 18.26 5.78 2.49
N GLU A 135 18.86 4.94 1.66
CA GLU A 135 20.25 5.14 1.19
C GLU A 135 20.40 6.33 0.25
N LYS A 136 19.31 6.80 -0.34
CA LYS A 136 19.29 7.85 -1.36
C LYS A 136 18.59 9.12 -0.91
N VAL A 137 17.61 9.01 -0.02
CA VAL A 137 16.77 10.11 0.43
C VAL A 137 16.69 10.05 1.95
N ARG A 138 16.94 11.17 2.63
CA ARG A 138 16.77 11.26 4.08
C ARG A 138 15.33 10.94 4.46
N GLU A 139 15.14 10.16 5.49
CA GLU A 139 13.83 9.62 5.90
C GLU A 139 12.78 10.71 6.16
N GLU A 140 13.21 11.85 6.66
CA GLU A 140 12.38 13.03 6.88
C GLU A 140 11.80 13.67 5.60
N HIS A 141 12.28 13.24 4.42
CA HIS A 141 11.74 13.63 3.11
C HIS A 141 10.91 12.52 2.45
N ILE A 142 10.80 11.35 3.09
CA ILE A 142 10.04 10.22 2.55
C ILE A 142 8.65 10.19 3.18
N ILE A 143 7.62 10.21 2.35
CA ILE A 143 6.23 9.95 2.72
C ILE A 143 5.92 8.51 2.33
N VAL A 144 5.42 7.70 3.27
CA VAL A 144 4.93 6.36 2.96
C VAL A 144 3.43 6.43 2.73
N TYR A 145 3.02 6.19 1.49
CA TYR A 145 1.61 6.20 1.09
C TYR A 145 1.13 4.78 0.82
N GLY A 146 0.01 4.40 1.40
CA GLY A 146 -0.65 3.13 1.11
C GLY A 146 -2.10 3.32 0.67
N ARG A 147 -2.53 2.57 -0.36
CA ARG A 147 -3.93 2.55 -0.79
C ARG A 147 -4.53 1.15 -0.67
N SER A 148 -5.70 1.02 -0.03
CA SER A 148 -6.40 -0.25 0.13
C SER A 148 -5.49 -1.32 0.76
N LEU A 149 -5.18 -2.42 0.06
CA LEU A 149 -4.22 -3.43 0.51
C LEU A 149 -2.90 -2.81 0.99
N GLY A 150 -2.36 -1.86 0.23
CA GLY A 150 -1.09 -1.20 0.53
C GLY A 150 -1.07 -0.46 1.86
N THR A 151 -2.23 -0.12 2.44
CA THR A 151 -2.28 0.57 3.73
C THR A 151 -1.69 -0.26 4.88
N GLY A 152 -1.89 -1.58 4.88
CA GLY A 152 -1.25 -2.46 5.85
C GLY A 152 0.26 -2.48 5.69
N LEU A 153 0.76 -2.58 4.44
CA LEU A 153 2.20 -2.56 4.17
C LEU A 153 2.83 -1.21 4.54
N ALA A 154 2.17 -0.10 4.16
CA ALA A 154 2.60 1.25 4.51
C ALA A 154 2.69 1.42 6.04
N THR A 155 1.68 0.95 6.78
CA THR A 155 1.70 0.97 8.24
C THR A 155 2.82 0.09 8.79
N LYS A 156 3.09 -1.09 8.19
CA LYS A 156 4.20 -1.95 8.61
C LYS A 156 5.55 -1.28 8.38
N VAL A 157 5.77 -0.65 7.22
CA VAL A 157 6.99 0.11 6.93
C VAL A 157 7.16 1.24 7.94
N ALA A 158 6.15 2.08 8.15
CA ALA A 158 6.23 3.20 9.10
C ALA A 158 6.33 2.76 10.57
N SER A 159 5.89 1.53 10.91
CA SER A 159 6.03 0.99 12.28
C SER A 159 7.45 0.57 12.64
N MET A 160 8.37 0.56 11.69
CA MET A 160 9.78 0.17 11.87
C MET A 160 10.76 1.26 11.43
N ASN A 161 10.24 2.40 11.01
CA ASN A 161 11.00 3.50 10.43
C ASN A 161 10.36 4.85 10.82
N GLU A 162 11.03 5.94 10.55
CA GLU A 162 10.57 7.30 10.90
C GLU A 162 10.35 8.19 9.66
N PRO A 163 9.49 7.82 8.71
CA PRO A 163 9.22 8.63 7.53
C PRO A 163 8.66 10.01 7.91
N LYS A 164 8.72 10.95 6.98
CA LYS A 164 8.11 12.28 7.13
C LYS A 164 6.64 12.19 7.58
N ALA A 165 5.89 11.27 6.98
CA ALA A 165 4.48 11.00 7.30
C ALA A 165 4.05 9.64 6.75
N LEU A 166 3.05 9.05 7.41
CA LEU A 166 2.28 7.93 6.91
C LEU A 166 0.93 8.43 6.37
N VAL A 167 0.61 8.08 5.11
CA VAL A 167 -0.67 8.42 4.48
C VAL A 167 -1.41 7.15 4.09
N LEU A 168 -2.63 6.99 4.58
CA LEU A 168 -3.44 5.79 4.39
C LEU A 168 -4.74 6.14 3.66
N ALA A 169 -4.89 5.69 2.41
CA ALA A 169 -6.11 5.87 1.64
C ALA A 169 -6.98 4.60 1.69
N CYS A 170 -8.18 4.71 2.22
CA CYS A 170 -9.13 3.60 2.47
C CYS A 170 -8.51 2.44 3.28
N PRO A 171 -7.98 2.67 4.49
CA PRO A 171 -7.34 1.63 5.27
C PRO A 171 -8.33 0.66 5.90
N TYR A 172 -7.94 -0.61 5.96
CA TYR A 172 -8.62 -1.62 6.76
C TYR A 172 -7.99 -1.74 8.16
N PHE A 173 -8.81 -2.06 9.16
CA PHE A 173 -8.35 -2.31 10.52
C PHE A 173 -7.50 -3.59 10.63
N SER A 174 -7.94 -4.65 9.97
CA SER A 174 -7.17 -5.85 9.59
C SER A 174 -7.88 -6.55 8.44
N MET A 175 -7.14 -7.25 7.58
CA MET A 175 -7.73 -7.98 6.45
C MET A 175 -8.70 -9.05 6.94
N SER A 176 -8.33 -9.81 7.97
CA SER A 176 -9.22 -10.83 8.54
C SER A 176 -10.52 -10.26 9.09
N LYS A 177 -10.50 -9.09 9.74
CA LYS A 177 -11.74 -8.43 10.20
C LYS A 177 -12.57 -7.88 9.03
N ASN A 178 -11.92 -7.44 7.95
CA ASN A 178 -12.64 -6.99 6.76
C ASN A 178 -13.35 -8.16 6.07
N VAL A 179 -12.71 -9.34 5.95
CA VAL A 179 -13.28 -10.56 5.36
C VAL A 179 -14.36 -11.17 6.26
N LYS A 180 -14.22 -11.09 7.59
CA LYS A 180 -15.16 -11.66 8.58
C LYS A 180 -16.62 -11.23 8.37
N ARG A 181 -16.85 -10.04 7.85
CA ARG A 181 -18.20 -9.54 7.59
C ARG A 181 -18.89 -10.25 6.42
N TYR A 182 -18.14 -10.84 5.49
CA TYR A 182 -18.66 -11.62 4.36
C TYR A 182 -18.77 -13.11 4.70
N LEU A 183 -17.92 -13.59 5.62
CA LEU A 183 -17.83 -14.99 6.03
C LEU A 183 -17.92 -15.12 7.56
N PRO A 184 -19.08 -14.80 8.17
CA PRO A 184 -19.20 -14.70 9.63
C PRO A 184 -19.01 -16.02 10.36
N LEU A 185 -19.31 -17.16 9.74
CA LEU A 185 -19.21 -18.50 10.35
C LEU A 185 -17.79 -19.10 10.22
N ILE A 186 -16.97 -18.60 9.29
CA ILE A 186 -15.64 -19.15 9.06
C ILE A 186 -14.66 -18.71 10.16
N PRO A 187 -13.84 -19.62 10.70
CA PRO A 187 -12.82 -19.31 11.71
C PRO A 187 -11.58 -18.66 11.08
N LEU A 188 -11.75 -17.42 10.56
CA LEU A 188 -10.72 -16.71 9.78
C LEU A 188 -9.39 -16.54 10.52
N GLY A 189 -9.39 -16.56 11.85
CA GLY A 189 -8.18 -16.53 12.65
C GLY A 189 -7.26 -17.75 12.43
N LEU A 190 -7.83 -18.90 12.06
CA LEU A 190 -7.10 -20.13 11.74
C LEU A 190 -6.82 -20.26 10.24
N VAL A 191 -7.78 -19.85 9.41
CA VAL A 191 -7.76 -20.10 7.97
C VAL A 191 -6.97 -19.07 7.18
N MET A 192 -7.01 -17.77 7.57
CA MET A 192 -6.37 -16.72 6.79
C MET A 192 -4.85 -16.67 6.99
N ARG A 193 -4.12 -16.82 5.89
CA ARG A 193 -2.67 -16.58 5.79
C ARG A 193 -2.35 -15.08 5.65
N TYR A 194 -3.23 -14.29 5.03
CA TYR A 194 -3.10 -12.84 4.83
C TYR A 194 -3.94 -12.07 5.86
N ARG A 195 -3.48 -12.04 7.11
CA ARG A 195 -4.21 -11.39 8.22
C ARG A 195 -4.06 -9.87 8.24
N MET A 196 -2.90 -9.36 7.81
CA MET A 196 -2.55 -7.94 7.72
C MET A 196 -3.13 -7.12 8.89
N PRO A 197 -2.62 -7.26 10.11
CA PRO A 197 -3.18 -6.62 11.30
C PRO A 197 -2.71 -5.16 11.41
N THR A 198 -3.20 -4.26 10.56
CA THR A 198 -2.84 -2.83 10.52
C THR A 198 -2.92 -2.19 11.90
N TYR A 199 -3.97 -2.52 12.69
CA TYR A 199 -4.17 -1.98 14.04
C TYR A 199 -3.05 -2.34 15.03
N LYS A 200 -2.36 -3.47 14.81
CA LYS A 200 -1.21 -3.84 15.67
C LYS A 200 0.00 -2.99 15.31
N TRP A 201 0.28 -2.83 14.03
CA TRP A 201 1.43 -2.07 13.56
C TRP A 201 1.26 -0.56 13.81
N MET A 202 0.04 -0.05 13.68
CA MET A 202 -0.29 1.36 13.91
C MET A 202 0.18 1.89 15.27
N LYS A 203 0.22 1.03 16.28
CA LYS A 203 0.65 1.39 17.65
C LYS A 203 2.13 1.80 17.72
N TYR A 204 2.94 1.32 16.78
CA TYR A 204 4.40 1.53 16.72
C TYR A 204 4.80 2.57 15.66
N VAL A 205 3.84 3.31 15.10
CA VAL A 205 4.13 4.38 14.15
C VAL A 205 4.38 5.68 14.91
N ASP A 206 5.55 6.26 14.77
CA ASP A 206 5.93 7.49 15.51
C ASP A 206 5.91 8.76 14.65
N CYS A 207 5.73 8.64 13.33
CA CYS A 207 5.51 9.77 12.45
C CYS A 207 4.04 10.24 12.43
N PRO A 208 3.74 11.45 11.92
CA PRO A 208 2.39 11.91 11.66
C PRO A 208 1.60 10.96 10.75
N ILE A 209 0.36 10.66 11.12
CA ILE A 209 -0.51 9.74 10.39
C ILE A 209 -1.67 10.51 9.78
N ASN A 210 -1.89 10.34 8.49
CA ASN A 210 -2.99 10.94 7.75
C ASN A 210 -3.85 9.84 7.14
N ILE A 211 -5.14 9.85 7.42
CA ILE A 211 -6.08 8.86 6.90
C ILE A 211 -7.07 9.58 5.99
N ILE A 212 -7.15 9.18 4.72
CA ILE A 212 -8.12 9.66 3.75
C ILE A 212 -9.09 8.53 3.43
N HIS A 213 -10.40 8.71 3.63
CA HIS A 213 -11.35 7.62 3.41
C HIS A 213 -12.73 8.12 2.97
N GLY A 214 -13.27 7.48 1.95
CA GLY A 214 -14.62 7.74 1.47
C GLY A 214 -15.69 7.24 2.44
N THR A 215 -16.66 8.10 2.76
CA THR A 215 -17.72 7.73 3.72
C THR A 215 -18.69 6.69 3.19
N ASN A 216 -18.74 6.52 1.84
CA ASN A 216 -19.60 5.55 1.16
C ASN A 216 -18.84 4.30 0.65
N ASP A 217 -17.64 4.05 1.19
CA ASP A 217 -16.84 2.88 0.82
C ASP A 217 -17.55 1.56 1.20
N LYS A 218 -17.91 0.77 0.17
CA LYS A 218 -18.58 -0.52 0.33
C LYS A 218 -17.59 -1.69 0.48
N VAL A 219 -16.33 -1.51 0.10
CA VAL A 219 -15.28 -2.54 0.16
C VAL A 219 -14.65 -2.56 1.55
N ILE A 220 -14.21 -1.41 2.03
CA ILE A 220 -13.67 -1.23 3.38
C ILE A 220 -14.49 -0.14 4.07
N ARG A 221 -15.26 -0.52 5.09
CA ARG A 221 -16.14 0.44 5.76
C ARG A 221 -15.34 1.57 6.40
N PHE A 222 -15.83 2.80 6.28
CA PHE A 222 -15.27 4.01 6.89
C PHE A 222 -15.00 3.85 8.39
N SER A 223 -15.81 3.03 9.08
CA SER A 223 -15.60 2.68 10.50
C SER A 223 -14.24 2.06 10.80
N SER A 224 -13.55 1.48 9.79
CA SER A 224 -12.16 1.01 9.96
C SER A 224 -11.22 2.17 10.23
N SER A 225 -11.36 3.27 9.50
CA SER A 225 -10.57 4.50 9.70
C SER A 225 -10.87 5.17 11.03
N LEU A 226 -12.14 5.25 11.42
CA LEU A 226 -12.53 5.76 12.74
C LEU A 226 -11.91 4.95 13.89
N ARG A 227 -11.79 3.63 13.73
CA ARG A 227 -11.17 2.77 14.73
C ARG A 227 -9.65 2.90 14.75
N LEU A 228 -9.03 3.06 13.55
CA LEU A 228 -7.58 3.27 13.46
C LEU A 228 -7.18 4.62 14.04
N SER A 229 -7.90 5.70 13.72
CA SER A 229 -7.58 7.05 14.23
C SER A 229 -7.63 7.14 15.76
N LYS A 230 -8.49 6.35 16.40
CA LYS A 230 -8.58 6.26 17.87
C LYS A 230 -7.40 5.55 18.53
N LEU A 231 -6.54 4.88 17.79
CA LEU A 231 -5.37 4.19 18.37
C LEU A 231 -4.21 5.15 18.70
N LYS A 232 -4.09 6.24 17.94
CA LYS A 232 -3.09 7.30 18.11
C LYS A 232 -3.72 8.67 17.80
N PRO A 233 -4.66 9.16 18.62
CA PRO A 233 -5.47 10.34 18.31
C PRO A 233 -4.62 11.60 18.11
N ASP A 234 -3.56 11.78 18.92
CA ASP A 234 -2.74 13.00 18.94
C ASP A 234 -1.82 13.10 17.69
N SER A 235 -1.57 12.00 17.02
CA SER A 235 -0.72 11.94 15.83
C SER A 235 -1.48 11.57 14.54
N THR A 236 -2.81 11.37 14.63
CA THR A 236 -3.62 10.94 13.47
C THR A 236 -4.63 12.00 13.07
N LYS A 237 -4.55 12.47 11.82
CA LYS A 237 -5.57 13.31 11.20
C LYS A 237 -6.41 12.47 10.23
N LEU A 238 -7.74 12.54 10.37
CA LEU A 238 -8.70 11.84 9.53
C LEU A 238 -9.39 12.84 8.59
N TYR A 239 -9.35 12.53 7.29
CA TYR A 239 -9.97 13.28 6.20
C TYR A 239 -11.12 12.46 5.60
N PRO A 240 -12.37 12.67 6.03
CA PRO A 240 -13.52 12.00 5.43
C PRO A 240 -13.83 12.62 4.07
N ILE A 241 -13.91 11.79 3.05
CA ILE A 241 -14.37 12.19 1.71
C ILE A 241 -15.85 11.86 1.62
N ILE A 242 -16.67 12.86 1.80
CA ILE A 242 -18.14 12.70 1.87
C ILE A 242 -18.67 12.18 0.53
N GLY A 243 -19.43 11.07 0.57
CA GLY A 243 -19.95 10.41 -0.62
C GLY A 243 -18.94 9.54 -1.38
N GLY A 244 -17.64 9.69 -1.12
CA GLY A 244 -16.59 8.94 -1.78
C GLY A 244 -16.68 7.44 -1.52
N GLY A 245 -16.44 6.63 -2.55
CA GLY A 245 -16.36 5.18 -2.48
C GLY A 245 -14.92 4.67 -2.37
N HIS A 246 -14.72 3.37 -2.68
CA HIS A 246 -13.39 2.76 -2.59
C HIS A 246 -12.45 3.13 -3.74
N LYS A 247 -12.99 3.29 -4.94
CA LYS A 247 -12.21 3.41 -6.18
C LYS A 247 -12.13 4.82 -6.73
N ASP A 248 -13.01 5.70 -6.30
CA ASP A 248 -13.30 7.00 -6.92
C ASP A 248 -12.85 8.22 -6.10
N LEU A 249 -12.04 8.04 -5.04
CA LEU A 249 -11.57 9.15 -4.20
C LEU A 249 -10.94 10.29 -5.03
N HIS A 250 -10.19 9.94 -6.08
CA HIS A 250 -9.52 10.89 -6.96
C HIS A 250 -10.48 11.74 -7.81
N ASN A 251 -11.77 11.43 -7.83
CA ASN A 251 -12.81 12.25 -8.48
C ASN A 251 -13.34 13.37 -7.57
N PHE A 252 -12.93 13.40 -6.31
CA PHE A 252 -13.42 14.35 -5.32
C PHE A 252 -12.38 15.45 -5.06
N GLU A 253 -12.80 16.72 -5.20
CA GLU A 253 -11.96 17.88 -4.88
C GLU A 253 -11.45 17.82 -3.42
N SER A 254 -12.28 17.35 -2.50
CA SER A 254 -11.91 17.19 -1.09
C SER A 254 -10.75 16.19 -0.88
N TYR A 255 -10.59 15.18 -1.74
CA TYR A 255 -9.43 14.30 -1.75
C TYR A 255 -8.15 15.06 -2.13
N HIS A 256 -8.19 15.82 -3.23
CA HIS A 256 -7.04 16.59 -3.70
C HIS A 256 -6.65 17.68 -2.71
N ARG A 257 -7.63 18.34 -2.09
CA ARG A 257 -7.40 19.33 -1.01
C ARG A 257 -6.73 18.69 0.20
N ALA A 258 -7.23 17.54 0.66
CA ALA A 258 -6.63 16.80 1.78
C ALA A 258 -5.19 16.38 1.44
N LEU A 259 -4.95 15.87 0.23
CA LEU A 259 -3.62 15.46 -0.20
C LEU A 259 -2.67 16.67 -0.31
N GLY A 260 -3.11 17.77 -0.89
CA GLY A 260 -2.36 19.03 -0.96
C GLY A 260 -1.97 19.54 0.43
N GLU A 261 -2.89 19.54 1.40
CA GLU A 261 -2.60 19.91 2.78
C GLU A 261 -1.53 19.01 3.40
N ILE A 262 -1.63 17.68 3.23
CA ILE A 262 -0.66 16.71 3.75
C ILE A 262 0.73 16.95 3.15
N LEU A 263 0.81 17.13 1.82
CA LEU A 263 2.07 17.28 1.11
C LEU A 263 2.75 18.64 1.36
N THR A 264 1.98 19.67 1.72
CA THR A 264 2.51 21.01 2.03
C THR A 264 2.78 21.21 3.51
N SER A 265 2.32 20.32 4.38
CA SER A 265 2.54 20.44 5.83
C SER A 265 4.03 20.42 6.16
N LYS A 266 4.50 21.49 6.81
CA LYS A 266 5.86 21.56 7.35
C LYS A 266 5.96 20.67 8.58
N ARG A 267 6.83 19.67 8.57
CA ARG A 267 7.30 19.06 9.82
C ARG A 267 8.20 20.13 10.49
N ARG A 268 8.13 20.27 11.81
CA ARG A 268 8.99 21.19 12.59
C ARG A 268 10.48 20.89 12.33
N ALA A 269 11.03 21.40 11.26
CA ALA A 269 12.42 21.72 11.03
C ALA A 269 12.49 22.36 9.65
N GLU A 270 12.81 23.63 9.59
CA GLU A 270 13.28 24.27 8.38
C GLU A 270 14.54 23.54 7.95
N VAL A 271 14.49 22.91 6.80
CA VAL A 271 15.58 22.13 6.28
C VAL A 271 16.29 22.93 5.22
N ASP A 272 17.60 23.04 5.40
CA ASP A 272 18.57 23.56 4.46
C ASP A 272 18.30 23.06 3.04
N ARG A 273 18.11 24.03 2.13
CA ARG A 273 17.92 23.82 0.69
C ARG A 273 19.27 23.54 0.04
N GLU A 274 19.84 22.40 0.24
CA GLU A 274 21.01 21.98 -0.54
C GLU A 274 20.79 20.62 -1.21
N ASN A 275 20.76 20.72 -2.55
CA ASN A 275 21.04 19.69 -3.57
C ASN A 275 20.84 18.23 -3.18
N THR A 276 19.63 17.74 -3.26
CA THR A 276 19.40 16.31 -3.33
C THR A 276 18.95 15.94 -4.75
N SER A 277 19.92 15.69 -5.63
CA SER A 277 19.63 14.97 -6.88
C SER A 277 19.28 13.52 -6.49
N ILE A 278 18.01 13.19 -6.60
CA ILE A 278 17.50 11.84 -6.34
C ILE A 278 17.76 10.99 -7.59
N ASP A 279 19.02 10.63 -7.83
CA ASP A 279 19.40 9.64 -8.84
C ASP A 279 19.24 8.23 -8.23
N PHE A 280 18.04 7.69 -8.27
CA PHE A 280 17.74 6.37 -7.70
C PHE A 280 18.37 5.22 -8.49
N ILE A 281 18.68 5.41 -9.78
CA ILE A 281 19.14 4.36 -10.67
C ILE A 281 20.39 4.76 -11.43
N ARG A 282 21.56 4.58 -10.81
CA ARG A 282 22.77 4.25 -11.57
C ARG A 282 23.04 2.75 -11.39
N THR A 283 22.52 1.95 -12.30
CA THR A 283 23.09 0.63 -12.53
C THR A 283 24.60 0.79 -12.76
N LYS A 284 25.42 0.24 -11.86
CA LYS A 284 26.84 0.06 -12.14
C LYS A 284 26.94 -0.80 -13.40
N LYS A 285 27.14 -0.19 -14.57
CA LYS A 285 27.72 -0.90 -15.71
C LYS A 285 29.07 -1.39 -15.22
N LYS A 286 29.20 -2.70 -14.95
CA LYS A 286 30.49 -3.35 -14.83
C LYS A 286 31.21 -3.13 -16.17
N LYS A 287 32.25 -2.30 -16.15
CA LYS A 287 33.25 -2.31 -17.22
C LYS A 287 33.86 -3.71 -17.22
N LYS A 288 33.79 -4.37 -18.37
CA LYS A 288 34.65 -5.50 -18.71
C LYS A 288 36.10 -5.05 -18.83
#